data_a9e4c3b8699319e52b22fbab13734b5b
#
_entry.id   a9e4c3b8699319e52b22fbab13734b5b
#
_cell.length_a   1.000
_cell.length_b   1.000
_cell.length_c   1.000
_cell.angle_alpha   90.00
_cell.angle_beta   90.00
_cell.angle_gamma   90.00
#
_symmetry.space_group_name_H-M   'P 1'
#
loop_
_entity.id
_entity.type
_entity.pdbx_description
1 polymer ?
#
loop_
_entity_poly.entity_id
_entity_poly.type
_entity_poly.pdbx_seq_one_letter_code
_entity_poly.pdbx_strand_id
1 'polypeptide(L)'
;MNKVIFIINDGVYPYHTGGMEVFNYHLIKSLSAEMPICYIASQEYDFDSAKYVRVAPLKPIKIFTPLWMFLYLMFHPEFKRVVLSFSAAHWLVWRIYELAIRTLRLKATIVIHYGKTVPPDHFSIYSKFFRSAENIVAVSEDIKNNYDAAYGINCKVVYPLIPFTKADKDSSYYRVKYHVPIDSNVIAMVGSLKGMKNPQRIIEALCLFDKEELVKYKPHVVYAGAGPMMEELKFLVESKGLSEYVSFLGLIPNPQIREIMAMADAYLIASDFEGTSVSLLEAMYNSKAVVASNVPGLRDMISNGENGLLYEVDSPEQLKECIIELLKSKPDADRLGRAARYSYDLRYDYKDVLNAYKDLLR
;
A
#
# COMPACT_ATOMS: atom_id res chain seq x y z
N MET A 1 28.70 15.04 5.57
CA MET A 1 27.58 14.27 4.98
C MET A 1 26.52 15.27 4.52
N ASN A 2 26.04 15.17 3.28
CA ASN A 2 24.95 16.02 2.80
C ASN A 2 23.67 15.62 3.55
N LYS A 3 22.97 16.61 4.10
CA LYS A 3 21.68 16.37 4.76
C LYS A 3 20.61 16.07 3.72
N VAL A 4 19.77 15.06 3.98
CA VAL A 4 18.63 14.69 3.14
C VAL A 4 17.39 15.33 3.71
N ILE A 5 16.55 15.91 2.85
CA ILE A 5 15.26 16.45 3.24
C ILE A 5 14.11 15.75 2.52
N PHE A 6 13.15 15.26 3.29
CA PHE A 6 11.91 14.68 2.78
C PHE A 6 10.82 15.73 2.72
N ILE A 7 10.06 15.75 1.64
CA ILE A 7 8.94 16.66 1.45
C ILE A 7 7.65 15.85 1.43
N ILE A 8 6.83 16.06 2.44
CA ILE A 8 5.61 15.31 2.69
C ILE A 8 4.42 16.20 2.36
N ASN A 9 3.80 15.95 1.20
CA ASN A 9 2.66 16.75 0.73
C ASN A 9 1.31 16.24 1.25
N ASP A 10 1.16 14.92 1.43
CA ASP A 10 -0.14 14.27 1.62
C ASP A 10 -0.35 13.70 3.03
N GLY A 11 0.61 13.87 3.93
CA GLY A 11 0.54 13.39 5.30
C GLY A 11 1.29 12.09 5.54
N VAL A 12 1.29 11.62 6.78
CA VAL A 12 1.99 10.40 7.25
C VAL A 12 1.14 9.70 8.31
N TYR A 13 1.30 8.40 8.45
CA TYR A 13 0.79 7.62 9.58
C TYR A 13 1.31 8.18 10.93
N PRO A 14 0.56 8.20 12.04
CA PRO A 14 -0.78 7.60 12.22
C PRO A 14 -1.97 8.47 11.83
N TYR A 15 -1.77 9.72 11.45
CA TYR A 15 -2.85 10.67 11.16
C TYR A 15 -3.53 10.42 9.82
N HIS A 16 -2.80 9.77 8.90
CA HIS A 16 -3.30 9.31 7.60
C HIS A 16 -2.95 7.85 7.42
N THR A 17 -3.89 7.03 6.97
CA THR A 17 -3.80 5.55 7.01
C THR A 17 -3.71 4.88 5.64
N GLY A 18 -3.44 5.64 4.58
CA GLY A 18 -3.21 5.11 3.24
C GLY A 18 -1.86 4.40 3.10
N GLY A 19 -1.70 3.59 2.07
CA GLY A 19 -0.46 2.83 1.84
C GLY A 19 0.79 3.72 1.64
N MET A 20 0.63 4.85 0.94
CA MET A 20 1.71 5.83 0.72
C MET A 20 2.12 6.51 2.04
N GLU A 21 1.16 6.85 2.88
CA GLU A 21 1.39 7.49 4.16
C GLU A 21 2.13 6.57 5.14
N VAL A 22 1.74 5.30 5.17
CA VAL A 22 2.43 4.26 5.95
C VAL A 22 3.84 4.05 5.43
N PHE A 23 4.02 3.98 4.12
CA PHE A 23 5.35 3.89 3.50
C PHE A 23 6.25 5.08 3.86
N ASN A 24 5.79 6.32 3.68
CA ASN A 24 6.57 7.52 3.99
C ASN A 24 7.00 7.54 5.45
N TYR A 25 6.11 7.15 6.37
CA TYR A 25 6.43 7.03 7.79
C TYR A 25 7.59 6.07 8.03
N HIS A 26 7.47 4.84 7.55
CA HIS A 26 8.49 3.82 7.79
C HIS A 26 9.81 4.13 7.09
N LEU A 27 9.77 4.70 5.88
CA LEU A 27 10.97 5.10 5.16
C LEU A 27 11.75 6.17 5.93
N ILE A 28 11.09 7.25 6.36
CA ILE A 28 11.74 8.32 7.12
C ILE A 28 12.25 7.80 8.45
N LYS A 29 11.43 7.05 9.20
CA LYS A 29 11.81 6.48 10.50
C LYS A 29 13.03 5.58 10.38
N SER A 30 13.07 4.70 9.40
CA SER A 30 14.17 3.75 9.20
C SER A 30 15.45 4.43 8.76
N LEU A 31 15.37 5.37 7.81
CA LEU A 31 16.53 6.11 7.35
C LEU A 31 17.07 7.07 8.40
N SER A 32 16.22 7.70 9.22
CA SER A 32 16.65 8.64 10.25
C SER A 32 17.44 7.99 11.40
N ALA A 33 17.29 6.68 11.58
CA ALA A 33 18.11 5.91 12.51
C ALA A 33 19.57 5.75 12.04
N GLU A 34 19.83 5.90 10.73
CA GLU A 34 21.14 5.62 10.14
C GLU A 34 21.81 6.84 9.49
N MET A 35 21.04 7.87 9.16
CA MET A 35 21.57 9.06 8.50
C MET A 35 20.80 10.34 8.92
N PRO A 36 21.44 11.53 8.84
CA PRO A 36 20.77 12.78 9.19
C PRO A 36 19.63 13.09 8.21
N ILE A 37 18.40 12.96 8.67
CA ILE A 37 17.17 13.25 7.91
C ILE A 37 16.51 14.49 8.49
N CYS A 38 16.06 15.38 7.61
CA CYS A 38 15.05 16.38 7.91
C CYS A 38 13.78 16.10 7.12
N TYR A 39 12.65 16.61 7.59
CA TYR A 39 11.42 16.53 6.82
C TYR A 39 10.60 17.81 6.91
N ILE A 40 9.94 18.14 5.81
CA ILE A 40 8.99 19.27 5.70
C ILE A 40 7.58 18.67 5.64
N ALA A 41 6.73 19.09 6.55
CA ALA A 41 5.34 18.65 6.61
C ALA A 41 4.44 19.75 7.20
N SER A 42 3.12 19.59 7.06
CA SER A 42 2.12 20.47 7.66
C SER A 42 2.03 20.36 9.19
N GLN A 43 2.51 19.27 9.74
CA GLN A 43 2.54 18.99 11.18
C GLN A 43 3.75 18.14 11.55
N GLU A 44 4.10 18.13 12.83
CA GLU A 44 5.15 17.29 13.36
C GLU A 44 4.68 15.86 13.51
N TYR A 45 5.57 14.90 13.21
CA TYR A 45 5.36 13.48 13.35
C TYR A 45 6.39 12.89 14.29
N ASP A 46 6.06 11.82 14.97
CA ASP A 46 6.97 11.11 15.89
C ASP A 46 7.99 10.25 15.12
N PHE A 47 9.08 10.91 14.74
CA PHE A 47 10.26 10.27 14.18
C PHE A 47 11.43 10.44 15.16
N ASP A 48 11.86 9.38 15.80
CA ASP A 48 12.84 9.37 16.89
C ASP A 48 14.10 10.21 16.60
N SER A 49 14.54 10.32 15.34
CA SER A 49 15.80 10.96 14.95
C SER A 49 15.70 11.94 13.78
N ALA A 50 14.54 12.08 13.12
CA ALA A 50 14.39 13.01 12.02
C ALA A 50 14.01 14.41 12.50
N LYS A 51 14.68 15.43 11.98
CA LYS A 51 14.42 16.83 12.35
C LYS A 51 13.22 17.38 11.58
N TYR A 52 12.23 17.85 12.31
CA TYR A 52 11.07 18.55 11.75
C TYR A 52 11.41 19.97 11.30
N VAL A 53 10.96 20.32 10.11
CA VAL A 53 10.96 21.67 9.58
C VAL A 53 9.51 22.09 9.33
N ARG A 54 9.01 22.97 10.18
CA ARG A 54 7.63 23.44 10.09
C ARG A 54 7.44 24.30 8.84
N VAL A 55 6.52 23.91 7.99
CA VAL A 55 5.98 24.79 6.95
C VAL A 55 4.83 25.58 7.55
N ALA A 56 4.84 26.92 7.38
CA ALA A 56 3.73 27.72 7.83
C ALA A 56 2.41 27.21 7.22
N PRO A 57 1.36 27.01 8.04
CA PRO A 57 0.10 26.46 7.56
C PRO A 57 -0.67 27.53 6.78
N LEU A 58 -0.29 27.73 5.53
CA LEU A 58 -1.09 28.49 4.58
C LEU A 58 -2.17 27.56 4.01
N LYS A 59 -3.09 27.11 4.88
CA LYS A 59 -4.35 26.52 4.40
C LYS A 59 -5.16 27.62 3.70
N PRO A 60 -5.72 27.36 2.51
CA PRO A 60 -6.06 26.05 1.92
C PRO A 60 -5.34 25.65 0.62
N ILE A 61 -4.23 26.29 0.25
CA ILE A 61 -3.70 26.11 -1.11
C ILE A 61 -2.40 25.31 -1.08
N LYS A 62 -2.46 24.02 -1.42
CA LYS A 62 -1.31 23.08 -1.59
C LYS A 62 -0.18 23.65 -2.48
N ILE A 63 -0.45 24.64 -3.30
CA ILE A 63 0.52 25.37 -4.14
C ILE A 63 1.56 26.14 -3.33
N PHE A 64 1.23 26.62 -2.15
CA PHE A 64 2.19 27.39 -1.34
C PHE A 64 3.27 26.52 -0.68
N THR A 65 3.00 25.23 -0.47
CA THR A 65 4.02 24.32 0.10
C THR A 65 5.28 24.22 -0.76
N PRO A 66 5.19 23.99 -2.10
CA PRO A 66 6.37 23.99 -2.97
C PRO A 66 7.10 25.32 -3.01
N LEU A 67 6.38 26.44 -3.01
CA LEU A 67 7.00 27.78 -3.01
C LEU A 67 7.75 28.04 -1.70
N TRP A 68 7.14 27.68 -0.57
CA TRP A 68 7.77 27.79 0.74
C TRP A 68 9.01 26.92 0.85
N MET A 69 8.93 25.70 0.37
CA MET A 69 10.07 24.80 0.30
C MET A 69 11.20 25.39 -0.56
N PHE A 70 10.88 25.96 -1.71
CA PHE A 70 11.86 26.61 -2.58
C PHE A 70 12.59 27.73 -1.82
N LEU A 71 11.85 28.62 -1.17
CA LEU A 71 12.43 29.70 -0.34
C LEU A 71 13.25 29.13 0.81
N TYR A 72 12.75 28.14 1.54
CA TYR A 72 13.49 27.51 2.62
C TYR A 72 14.82 26.93 2.14
N LEU A 73 14.82 26.14 1.09
CA LEU A 73 16.04 25.52 0.55
C LEU A 73 17.02 26.54 -0.03
N MET A 74 16.55 27.69 -0.50
CA MET A 74 17.42 28.78 -0.97
C MET A 74 18.26 29.36 0.17
N PHE A 75 17.72 29.42 1.40
CA PHE A 75 18.44 29.89 2.60
C PHE A 75 19.14 28.78 3.38
N HIS A 76 18.98 27.50 2.96
CA HIS A 76 19.57 26.33 3.61
C HIS A 76 20.36 25.46 2.61
N PRO A 77 21.51 25.97 2.11
CA PRO A 77 22.29 25.31 1.06
C PRO A 77 22.95 23.98 1.50
N GLU A 78 22.91 23.64 2.81
CA GLU A 78 23.35 22.37 3.34
C GLU A 78 22.49 21.19 2.87
N PHE A 79 21.22 21.44 2.47
CA PHE A 79 20.34 20.44 1.88
C PHE A 79 20.58 20.35 0.38
N LYS A 80 21.38 19.38 -0.03
CA LYS A 80 21.64 19.10 -1.45
C LYS A 80 20.79 17.98 -2.02
N ARG A 81 20.21 17.15 -1.16
CA ARG A 81 19.39 16.01 -1.54
C ARG A 81 17.95 16.18 -1.05
N VAL A 82 17.00 15.97 -1.95
CA VAL A 82 15.57 16.08 -1.66
C VAL A 82 14.85 14.80 -2.11
N VAL A 83 13.97 14.28 -1.27
CA VAL A 83 13.07 13.17 -1.60
C VAL A 83 11.65 13.68 -1.71
N LEU A 84 11.01 13.38 -2.81
CA LEU A 84 9.65 13.79 -3.16
C LEU A 84 8.80 12.57 -3.42
N SER A 85 7.74 12.36 -2.63
CA SER A 85 6.70 11.39 -2.96
C SER A 85 5.74 11.99 -3.99
N PHE A 86 5.69 11.36 -5.18
CA PHE A 86 4.82 11.82 -6.26
C PHE A 86 3.42 11.24 -6.10
N SER A 87 2.44 12.13 -6.03
CA SER A 87 1.02 11.85 -6.01
C SER A 87 0.27 12.68 -7.05
N ALA A 88 -1.01 12.39 -7.26
CA ALA A 88 -1.87 13.17 -8.15
C ALA A 88 -2.14 14.56 -7.55
N ALA A 89 -1.31 15.54 -7.86
CA ALA A 89 -1.45 16.93 -7.47
C ALA A 89 -1.58 17.83 -8.71
N HIS A 90 -2.02 19.08 -8.49
CA HIS A 90 -2.15 20.06 -9.57
C HIS A 90 -0.79 20.30 -10.26
N TRP A 91 -0.76 20.39 -11.57
CA TRP A 91 0.45 20.52 -12.39
C TRP A 91 1.39 21.64 -11.96
N LEU A 92 0.85 22.75 -11.44
CA LEU A 92 1.64 23.90 -10.99
C LEU A 92 2.54 23.54 -9.80
N VAL A 93 2.12 22.63 -8.93
CA VAL A 93 2.92 22.09 -7.81
C VAL A 93 4.22 21.50 -8.33
N TRP A 94 4.11 20.64 -9.34
CA TRP A 94 5.27 19.95 -9.92
C TRP A 94 6.15 20.87 -10.74
N ARG A 95 5.56 21.91 -11.36
CA ARG A 95 6.33 22.95 -12.04
C ARG A 95 7.21 23.75 -11.08
N ILE A 96 6.70 24.07 -9.88
CA ILE A 96 7.48 24.77 -8.86
C ILE A 96 8.60 23.85 -8.33
N TYR A 97 8.34 22.57 -8.10
CA TYR A 97 9.39 21.62 -7.71
C TYR A 97 10.46 21.47 -8.79
N GLU A 98 10.09 21.34 -10.07
CA GLU A 98 11.06 21.29 -11.18
C GLU A 98 11.96 22.54 -11.20
N LEU A 99 11.36 23.71 -11.05
CA LEU A 99 12.12 24.96 -11.01
C LEU A 99 13.08 25.00 -9.81
N ALA A 100 12.62 24.59 -8.63
CA ALA A 100 13.45 24.52 -7.43
C ALA A 100 14.65 23.57 -7.60
N ILE A 101 14.40 22.36 -8.11
CA ILE A 101 15.44 21.36 -8.36
C ILE A 101 16.52 21.92 -9.27
N ARG A 102 16.14 22.55 -10.39
CA ARG A 102 17.07 23.10 -11.38
C ARG A 102 17.82 24.32 -10.85
N THR A 103 17.10 25.29 -10.28
CA THR A 103 17.69 26.57 -9.83
C THR A 103 18.66 26.37 -8.68
N LEU A 104 18.30 25.52 -7.70
CA LEU A 104 19.14 25.22 -6.54
C LEU A 104 20.11 24.06 -6.76
N ARG A 105 20.10 23.45 -7.96
CA ARG A 105 20.92 22.29 -8.33
C ARG A 105 20.80 21.15 -7.32
N LEU A 106 19.55 20.82 -6.93
CA LEU A 106 19.28 19.76 -5.97
C LEU A 106 19.41 18.39 -6.62
N LYS A 107 19.92 17.42 -5.86
CA LYS A 107 19.85 16.00 -6.21
C LYS A 107 18.50 15.44 -5.73
N ALA A 108 17.54 15.42 -6.64
CA ALA A 108 16.19 14.98 -6.32
C ALA A 108 16.03 13.48 -6.55
N THR A 109 15.40 12.79 -5.59
CA THR A 109 14.86 11.44 -5.74
C THR A 109 13.33 11.54 -5.71
N ILE A 110 12.68 11.17 -6.80
CA ILE A 110 11.22 11.17 -6.93
C ILE A 110 10.73 9.74 -6.75
N VAL A 111 9.85 9.51 -5.77
CA VAL A 111 9.22 8.20 -5.52
C VAL A 111 7.79 8.22 -6.04
N ILE A 112 7.48 7.37 -7.00
CA ILE A 112 6.18 7.29 -7.67
C ILE A 112 5.34 6.18 -7.05
N HIS A 113 4.24 6.57 -6.41
CA HIS A 113 3.28 5.65 -5.77
C HIS A 113 1.99 5.46 -6.59
N TYR A 114 1.77 6.32 -7.57
CA TYR A 114 0.51 6.36 -8.33
C TYR A 114 0.68 5.65 -9.66
N GLY A 115 -0.08 4.58 -9.87
CA GLY A 115 0.08 3.73 -11.06
C GLY A 115 -0.56 4.27 -12.33
N LYS A 116 -1.46 5.27 -12.25
CA LYS A 116 -2.02 5.92 -13.45
C LYS A 116 -1.11 7.05 -13.87
N THR A 117 -0.79 7.11 -15.16
CA THR A 117 -0.10 8.25 -15.76
C THR A 117 -0.98 9.50 -15.72
N VAL A 118 -0.35 10.67 -15.68
CA VAL A 118 -1.07 11.95 -15.61
C VAL A 118 -1.72 12.26 -16.96
N PRO A 119 -2.86 12.96 -16.98
CA PRO A 119 -3.56 13.32 -18.22
C PRO A 119 -2.65 14.02 -19.25
N PRO A 120 -2.89 13.83 -20.56
CA PRO A 120 -2.05 14.35 -21.65
C PRO A 120 -1.85 15.87 -21.64
N ASP A 121 -2.82 16.63 -21.14
CA ASP A 121 -2.84 18.10 -21.19
C ASP A 121 -1.64 18.78 -20.52
N HIS A 122 -0.94 18.08 -19.61
CA HIS A 122 0.23 18.62 -18.89
C HIS A 122 1.49 17.77 -19.07
N PHE A 123 1.52 16.91 -20.05
CA PHE A 123 2.61 15.97 -20.32
C PHE A 123 4.00 16.64 -20.29
N SER A 124 4.17 17.78 -20.96
CA SER A 124 5.46 18.46 -21.04
C SER A 124 5.98 18.92 -19.66
N ILE A 125 5.09 19.30 -18.75
CA ILE A 125 5.44 19.76 -17.41
C ILE A 125 5.92 18.59 -16.57
N TYR A 126 5.17 17.47 -16.57
CA TYR A 126 5.54 16.28 -15.85
C TYR A 126 6.82 15.63 -16.38
N SER A 127 6.99 15.59 -17.71
CA SER A 127 8.21 15.10 -18.35
C SER A 127 9.44 15.92 -17.92
N LYS A 128 9.33 17.25 -17.89
CA LYS A 128 10.42 18.13 -17.42
C LYS A 128 10.71 17.94 -15.94
N PHE A 129 9.67 17.77 -15.12
CA PHE A 129 9.81 17.50 -13.70
C PHE A 129 10.57 16.18 -13.46
N PHE A 130 10.13 15.07 -14.06
CA PHE A 130 10.82 13.78 -13.89
C PHE A 130 12.27 13.85 -14.38
N ARG A 131 12.53 14.45 -15.56
CA ARG A 131 13.89 14.60 -16.08
C ARG A 131 14.79 15.55 -15.29
N SER A 132 14.25 16.31 -14.35
CA SER A 132 15.04 17.15 -13.44
C SER A 132 15.60 16.36 -12.25
N ALA A 133 15.12 15.15 -11.99
CA ALA A 133 15.56 14.32 -10.89
C ALA A 133 16.86 13.55 -11.21
N GLU A 134 17.67 13.30 -10.18
CA GLU A 134 18.83 12.40 -10.25
C GLU A 134 18.37 10.93 -10.25
N ASN A 135 17.35 10.63 -9.44
CA ASN A 135 16.76 9.29 -9.36
C ASN A 135 15.24 9.36 -9.45
N ILE A 136 14.67 8.43 -10.20
CA ILE A 136 13.23 8.19 -10.27
C ILE A 136 12.98 6.77 -9.80
N VAL A 137 12.16 6.62 -8.78
CA VAL A 137 11.84 5.34 -8.14
C VAL A 137 10.36 5.03 -8.36
N ALA A 138 10.07 3.86 -8.86
CA ALA A 138 8.72 3.30 -8.91
C ALA A 138 8.58 2.24 -7.81
N VAL A 139 7.43 2.17 -7.16
CA VAL A 139 7.20 1.19 -6.10
C VAL A 139 6.72 -0.18 -6.61
N SER A 140 6.58 -0.34 -7.92
CA SER A 140 6.29 -1.62 -8.61
C SER A 140 6.80 -1.62 -10.05
N GLU A 141 6.93 -2.82 -10.64
CA GLU A 141 7.29 -2.95 -12.06
C GLU A 141 6.22 -2.35 -12.98
N ASP A 142 4.95 -2.53 -12.65
CA ASP A 142 3.85 -1.95 -13.42
C ASP A 142 3.94 -0.42 -13.48
N ILE A 143 4.16 0.23 -12.33
CA ILE A 143 4.36 1.69 -12.28
C ILE A 143 5.58 2.10 -13.10
N LYS A 144 6.70 1.38 -12.95
CA LYS A 144 7.91 1.64 -13.76
C LYS A 144 7.58 1.60 -15.24
N ASN A 145 7.00 0.50 -15.72
CA ASN A 145 6.73 0.28 -17.13
C ASN A 145 5.79 1.36 -17.70
N ASN A 146 4.74 1.73 -16.95
CA ASN A 146 3.79 2.76 -17.34
C ASN A 146 4.44 4.14 -17.45
N TYR A 147 5.29 4.52 -16.49
CA TYR A 147 5.94 5.83 -16.49
C TYR A 147 7.12 5.91 -17.46
N ASP A 148 7.90 4.85 -17.60
CA ASP A 148 9.00 4.77 -18.58
C ASP A 148 8.44 4.91 -20.00
N ALA A 149 7.35 4.18 -20.32
CA ALA A 149 6.68 4.28 -21.61
C ALA A 149 6.03 5.65 -21.86
N ALA A 150 5.34 6.21 -20.85
CA ALA A 150 4.63 7.47 -21.00
C ALA A 150 5.57 8.67 -21.11
N TYR A 151 6.65 8.74 -20.34
CA TYR A 151 7.49 9.93 -20.20
C TYR A 151 8.90 9.79 -20.79
N GLY A 152 9.28 8.61 -21.31
CA GLY A 152 10.62 8.33 -21.83
C GLY A 152 11.68 8.54 -20.75
N ILE A 153 11.42 8.03 -19.55
CA ILE A 153 12.31 8.06 -18.39
C ILE A 153 12.80 6.63 -18.07
N ASN A 154 13.67 6.48 -17.10
CA ASN A 154 14.16 5.17 -16.65
C ASN A 154 14.01 5.09 -15.13
N CYS A 155 12.89 4.55 -14.67
CA CYS A 155 12.63 4.35 -13.25
C CYS A 155 13.43 3.16 -12.72
N LYS A 156 13.92 3.28 -11.49
CA LYS A 156 14.39 2.13 -10.69
C LYS A 156 13.20 1.60 -9.89
N VAL A 157 13.06 0.28 -9.79
CA VAL A 157 12.06 -0.30 -8.88
C VAL A 157 12.67 -0.45 -7.51
N VAL A 158 12.06 0.18 -6.50
CA VAL A 158 12.34 -0.06 -5.09
C VAL A 158 11.01 -0.15 -4.35
N TYR A 159 10.74 -1.31 -3.78
CA TYR A 159 9.48 -1.62 -3.16
C TYR A 159 9.24 -0.85 -1.84
N PRO A 160 8.00 -0.86 -1.32
CA PRO A 160 7.69 -0.19 -0.05
C PRO A 160 8.48 -0.77 1.12
N LEU A 161 9.13 0.10 1.91
CA LEU A 161 9.84 -0.25 3.12
C LEU A 161 8.89 -0.28 4.31
N ILE A 162 8.50 -1.47 4.75
CA ILE A 162 7.60 -1.63 5.90
C ILE A 162 8.11 -2.76 6.79
N PRO A 163 8.40 -2.49 8.08
CA PRO A 163 8.86 -3.49 9.02
C PRO A 163 7.68 -4.28 9.58
N PHE A 164 7.27 -5.34 8.90
CA PHE A 164 6.22 -6.22 9.43
C PHE A 164 6.70 -7.03 10.63
N THR A 165 5.77 -7.32 11.52
CA THR A 165 5.99 -8.18 12.69
C THR A 165 4.89 -9.23 12.79
N LYS A 166 5.21 -10.40 13.33
CA LYS A 166 4.22 -11.43 13.60
C LYS A 166 3.44 -11.12 14.88
N ALA A 167 2.22 -11.62 14.95
CA ALA A 167 1.41 -11.61 16.16
C ALA A 167 2.03 -12.53 17.24
N ASP A 168 1.76 -12.23 18.48
CA ASP A 168 2.32 -12.91 19.65
C ASP A 168 1.43 -14.03 20.19
N LYS A 169 0.18 -14.11 19.76
CA LYS A 169 -0.79 -15.15 20.11
C LYS A 169 -1.20 -15.95 18.88
N ASP A 170 -1.82 -17.10 19.15
CA ASP A 170 -2.34 -17.97 18.10
C ASP A 170 -3.66 -17.46 17.48
N SER A 171 -4.08 -18.14 16.41
CA SER A 171 -5.31 -17.81 15.67
C SER A 171 -6.55 -17.85 16.58
N SER A 172 -6.66 -18.85 17.46
CA SER A 172 -7.83 -19.03 18.32
C SER A 172 -8.02 -17.87 19.29
N TYR A 173 -6.92 -17.36 19.86
CA TYR A 173 -6.96 -16.20 20.73
C TYR A 173 -7.54 -14.98 20.04
N TYR A 174 -7.09 -14.70 18.80
CA TYR A 174 -7.56 -13.53 18.07
C TYR A 174 -8.98 -13.70 17.52
N ARG A 175 -9.40 -14.92 17.16
CA ARG A 175 -10.81 -15.19 16.81
C ARG A 175 -11.74 -14.88 17.96
N VAL A 176 -11.39 -15.29 19.19
CA VAL A 176 -12.16 -14.92 20.40
C VAL A 176 -12.15 -13.41 20.61
N LYS A 177 -10.99 -12.76 20.54
CA LYS A 177 -10.84 -11.31 20.71
C LYS A 177 -11.72 -10.50 19.77
N TYR A 178 -11.82 -10.91 18.52
CA TYR A 178 -12.56 -10.21 17.48
C TYR A 178 -13.98 -10.79 17.22
N HIS A 179 -14.44 -11.70 18.07
CA HIS A 179 -15.75 -12.36 17.97
C HIS A 179 -15.98 -13.08 16.64
N VAL A 180 -14.96 -13.70 16.10
CA VAL A 180 -15.00 -14.49 14.86
C VAL A 180 -15.18 -15.97 15.21
N PRO A 181 -16.05 -16.74 14.51
CA PRO A 181 -16.27 -18.15 14.83
C PRO A 181 -14.99 -18.98 14.75
N ILE A 182 -14.73 -19.79 15.79
CA ILE A 182 -13.49 -20.58 15.91
C ILE A 182 -13.43 -21.70 14.88
N ASP A 183 -14.58 -22.31 14.55
CA ASP A 183 -14.68 -23.47 13.65
C ASP A 183 -14.94 -23.09 12.19
N SER A 184 -14.80 -21.81 11.82
CA SER A 184 -14.91 -21.32 10.45
C SER A 184 -13.54 -21.22 9.75
N ASN A 185 -13.57 -21.17 8.43
CA ASN A 185 -12.42 -20.82 7.60
C ASN A 185 -12.41 -19.31 7.35
N VAL A 186 -11.51 -18.61 8.01
CA VAL A 186 -11.46 -17.14 8.04
C VAL A 186 -10.71 -16.61 6.82
N ILE A 187 -11.40 -15.79 6.03
CA ILE A 187 -10.85 -15.08 4.89
C ILE A 187 -10.80 -13.59 5.23
N ALA A 188 -9.60 -13.03 5.37
CA ALA A 188 -9.45 -11.62 5.73
C ALA A 188 -9.34 -10.72 4.49
N MET A 189 -10.07 -9.60 4.49
CA MET A 189 -9.83 -8.45 3.65
C MET A 189 -9.41 -7.28 4.52
N VAL A 190 -8.25 -6.69 4.25
CA VAL A 190 -7.72 -5.56 5.01
C VAL A 190 -7.57 -4.34 4.12
N GLY A 191 -8.21 -3.23 4.52
CA GLY A 191 -8.09 -1.97 3.80
C GLY A 191 -9.33 -1.09 3.85
N SER A 192 -9.24 0.06 3.18
CA SER A 192 -10.36 1.00 3.09
C SER A 192 -11.52 0.43 2.28
N LEU A 193 -12.74 0.48 2.83
CA LEU A 193 -13.97 0.03 2.17
C LEU A 193 -14.50 1.14 1.24
N LYS A 194 -13.90 1.22 0.04
CA LYS A 194 -14.22 2.21 -1.01
C LYS A 194 -14.26 1.54 -2.39
N GLY A 195 -14.94 2.16 -3.36
CA GLY A 195 -15.20 1.59 -4.68
C GLY A 195 -13.98 0.98 -5.38
N MET A 196 -12.83 1.65 -5.37
CA MET A 196 -11.60 1.14 -6.00
C MET A 196 -11.07 -0.18 -5.38
N LYS A 197 -11.42 -0.49 -4.13
CA LYS A 197 -11.08 -1.75 -3.45
C LYS A 197 -12.11 -2.85 -3.66
N ASN A 198 -13.27 -2.50 -4.20
CA ASN A 198 -14.38 -3.38 -4.56
C ASN A 198 -14.72 -4.47 -3.53
N PRO A 199 -14.93 -4.10 -2.24
CA PRO A 199 -15.21 -5.07 -1.18
C PRO A 199 -16.50 -5.85 -1.43
N GLN A 200 -17.47 -5.32 -2.19
CA GLN A 200 -18.72 -5.97 -2.53
C GLN A 200 -18.54 -7.24 -3.37
N ARG A 201 -17.48 -7.37 -4.19
CA ARG A 201 -17.24 -8.58 -5.00
C ARG A 201 -17.11 -9.84 -4.15
N ILE A 202 -16.59 -9.69 -2.94
CA ILE A 202 -16.44 -10.83 -2.02
C ILE A 202 -17.82 -11.30 -1.56
N ILE A 203 -18.74 -10.39 -1.30
CA ILE A 203 -20.14 -10.71 -0.93
C ILE A 203 -20.87 -11.32 -2.13
N GLU A 204 -20.67 -10.79 -3.33
CA GLU A 204 -21.22 -11.34 -4.57
C GLU A 204 -20.76 -12.78 -4.78
N ALA A 205 -19.48 -13.08 -4.58
CA ALA A 205 -18.98 -14.45 -4.64
C ALA A 205 -19.58 -15.35 -3.55
N LEU A 206 -19.75 -14.85 -2.32
CA LEU A 206 -20.42 -15.61 -1.26
C LEU A 206 -21.88 -15.92 -1.58
N CYS A 207 -22.60 -15.03 -2.29
CA CYS A 207 -23.99 -15.29 -2.73
C CYS A 207 -24.10 -16.48 -3.68
N LEU A 208 -23.02 -16.89 -4.33
CA LEU A 208 -23.00 -18.02 -5.25
C LEU A 208 -22.79 -19.38 -4.55
N PHE A 209 -22.42 -19.38 -3.27
CA PHE A 209 -22.32 -20.63 -2.50
C PHE A 209 -23.70 -21.19 -2.23
N ASP A 210 -23.89 -22.47 -2.51
CA ASP A 210 -25.09 -23.18 -2.08
C ASP A 210 -24.99 -23.57 -0.59
N LYS A 211 -26.10 -24.08 -0.05
CA LYS A 211 -26.19 -24.43 1.38
C LYS A 211 -25.23 -25.56 1.77
N GLU A 212 -24.99 -26.52 0.87
CA GLU A 212 -24.11 -27.65 1.13
C GLU A 212 -22.65 -27.16 1.16
N GLU A 213 -22.26 -26.27 0.25
CA GLU A 213 -20.95 -25.63 0.21
C GLU A 213 -20.70 -24.76 1.44
N LEU A 214 -21.67 -23.95 1.86
CA LEU A 214 -21.56 -23.11 3.07
C LEU A 214 -21.35 -23.97 4.32
N VAL A 215 -22.08 -25.06 4.47
CA VAL A 215 -21.91 -26.00 5.59
C VAL A 215 -20.58 -26.72 5.52
N LYS A 216 -20.17 -27.16 4.32
CA LYS A 216 -18.96 -27.93 4.10
C LYS A 216 -17.70 -27.09 4.30
N TYR A 217 -17.64 -25.90 3.70
CA TYR A 217 -16.45 -25.07 3.69
C TYR A 217 -16.43 -24.02 4.80
N LYS A 218 -17.55 -23.72 5.44
CA LYS A 218 -17.70 -22.74 6.52
C LYS A 218 -16.91 -21.44 6.28
N PRO A 219 -17.04 -20.79 5.11
CA PRO A 219 -16.33 -19.55 4.82
C PRO A 219 -16.78 -18.48 5.81
N HIS A 220 -15.85 -17.70 6.35
CA HIS A 220 -16.17 -16.53 7.16
C HIS A 220 -15.29 -15.36 6.74
N VAL A 221 -15.90 -14.35 6.11
CA VAL A 221 -15.19 -13.18 5.63
C VAL A 221 -15.09 -12.13 6.73
N VAL A 222 -13.89 -11.65 6.94
CA VAL A 222 -13.60 -10.59 7.91
C VAL A 222 -13.13 -9.34 7.17
N TYR A 223 -13.92 -8.27 7.24
CA TYR A 223 -13.54 -6.95 6.75
C TYR A 223 -12.87 -6.15 7.88
N ALA A 224 -11.55 -5.98 7.77
CA ALA A 224 -10.75 -5.15 8.69
C ALA A 224 -10.42 -3.81 8.02
N GLY A 225 -11.27 -2.83 8.26
CA GLY A 225 -11.16 -1.50 7.68
C GLY A 225 -12.47 -0.73 7.75
N ALA A 226 -12.41 0.53 7.42
CA ALA A 226 -13.56 1.42 7.33
C ALA A 226 -13.58 2.16 5.99
N GLY A 227 -14.71 2.74 5.63
CA GLY A 227 -14.85 3.50 4.40
C GLY A 227 -16.29 3.83 4.06
N PRO A 228 -16.50 4.62 3.00
CA PRO A 228 -17.84 5.09 2.62
C PRO A 228 -18.82 3.97 2.28
N MET A 229 -18.34 2.78 1.90
CA MET A 229 -19.21 1.63 1.55
C MET A 229 -19.61 0.78 2.75
N MET A 230 -19.18 1.09 3.98
CA MET A 230 -19.45 0.24 5.16
C MET A 230 -20.93 -0.08 5.35
N GLU A 231 -21.78 0.93 5.34
CA GLU A 231 -23.22 0.74 5.60
C GLU A 231 -23.93 0.04 4.43
N GLU A 232 -23.52 0.33 3.19
CA GLU A 232 -24.00 -0.38 2.00
C GLU A 232 -23.65 -1.87 2.03
N LEU A 233 -22.42 -2.21 2.41
CA LEU A 233 -21.97 -3.59 2.53
C LEU A 233 -22.72 -4.35 3.65
N LYS A 234 -22.94 -3.73 4.80
CA LYS A 234 -23.76 -4.32 5.88
C LYS A 234 -25.19 -4.61 5.42
N PHE A 235 -25.82 -3.63 4.76
CA PHE A 235 -27.15 -3.81 4.20
C PHE A 235 -27.18 -4.94 3.16
N LEU A 236 -26.17 -5.02 2.28
CA LEU A 236 -26.07 -6.08 1.30
C LEU A 236 -25.96 -7.46 1.97
N VAL A 237 -25.08 -7.61 2.95
CA VAL A 237 -24.89 -8.85 3.73
C VAL A 237 -26.20 -9.28 4.40
N GLU A 238 -26.91 -8.36 5.05
CA GLU A 238 -28.20 -8.64 5.70
C GLU A 238 -29.28 -9.03 4.69
N SER A 239 -29.43 -8.27 3.60
CA SER A 239 -30.42 -8.53 2.55
C SER A 239 -30.21 -9.87 1.83
N LYS A 240 -28.99 -10.39 1.81
CA LYS A 240 -28.62 -11.68 1.21
C LYS A 240 -28.63 -12.83 2.23
N GLY A 241 -28.94 -12.57 3.51
CA GLY A 241 -28.93 -13.59 4.55
C GLY A 241 -27.55 -14.14 4.90
N LEU A 242 -26.49 -13.33 4.69
CA LEU A 242 -25.07 -13.72 4.89
C LEU A 242 -24.48 -13.25 6.22
N SER A 243 -25.31 -12.77 7.16
CA SER A 243 -24.85 -12.18 8.42
C SER A 243 -24.02 -13.14 9.29
N GLU A 244 -24.24 -14.45 9.19
CA GLU A 244 -23.45 -15.46 9.91
C GLU A 244 -22.07 -15.72 9.28
N TYR A 245 -21.84 -15.29 8.04
CA TYR A 245 -20.65 -15.55 7.26
C TYR A 245 -19.74 -14.33 7.10
N VAL A 246 -20.11 -13.17 7.65
CA VAL A 246 -19.40 -11.91 7.45
C VAL A 246 -19.28 -11.12 8.74
N SER A 247 -18.08 -10.69 9.07
CA SER A 247 -17.80 -9.77 10.18
C SER A 247 -17.16 -8.48 9.70
N PHE A 248 -17.65 -7.34 10.19
CA PHE A 248 -17.09 -6.02 9.96
C PHE A 248 -16.42 -5.51 11.24
N LEU A 249 -15.09 -5.45 11.28
CA LEU A 249 -14.32 -5.06 12.46
C LEU A 249 -14.11 -3.54 12.55
N GLY A 250 -14.49 -2.79 11.52
CA GLY A 250 -14.20 -1.36 11.46
C GLY A 250 -12.72 -1.05 11.27
N LEU A 251 -12.33 0.17 11.61
CA LEU A 251 -10.94 0.62 11.50
C LEU A 251 -10.06 -0.08 12.55
N ILE A 252 -9.12 -0.87 12.06
CA ILE A 252 -8.11 -1.54 12.89
C ILE A 252 -6.82 -0.72 12.84
N PRO A 253 -6.22 -0.36 13.98
CA PRO A 253 -4.92 0.30 14.04
C PRO A 253 -3.83 -0.53 13.33
N ASN A 254 -2.97 0.13 12.57
CA ASN A 254 -1.97 -0.56 11.74
C ASN A 254 -1.12 -1.61 12.48
N PRO A 255 -0.63 -1.36 13.71
CA PRO A 255 0.11 -2.38 14.46
C PRO A 255 -0.70 -3.63 14.83
N GLN A 256 -2.04 -3.56 14.78
CA GLN A 256 -2.92 -4.69 15.09
C GLN A 256 -3.33 -5.50 13.84
N ILE A 257 -2.98 -5.05 12.63
CA ILE A 257 -3.28 -5.82 11.40
C ILE A 257 -2.61 -7.20 11.44
N ARG A 258 -1.44 -7.33 12.07
CA ARG A 258 -0.79 -8.63 12.32
C ARG A 258 -1.70 -9.62 13.07
N GLU A 259 -2.60 -9.14 13.91
CA GLU A 259 -3.56 -9.98 14.66
C GLU A 259 -4.64 -10.53 13.71
N ILE A 260 -5.10 -9.68 12.77
CA ILE A 260 -6.04 -10.07 11.71
C ILE A 260 -5.38 -11.12 10.80
N MET A 261 -4.11 -10.91 10.44
CA MET A 261 -3.37 -11.90 9.67
C MET A 261 -3.16 -13.20 10.44
N ALA A 262 -2.97 -13.15 11.76
CA ALA A 262 -2.81 -14.35 12.58
C ALA A 262 -4.08 -15.20 12.65
N MET A 263 -5.27 -14.57 12.76
CA MET A 263 -6.54 -15.31 12.86
C MET A 263 -7.03 -15.83 11.51
N ALA A 264 -6.59 -15.24 10.39
CA ALA A 264 -7.03 -15.61 9.06
C ALA A 264 -6.39 -16.91 8.54
N ASP A 265 -7.15 -17.72 7.82
CA ASP A 265 -6.65 -18.88 7.06
C ASP A 265 -6.19 -18.45 5.67
N ALA A 266 -6.88 -17.47 5.06
CA ALA A 266 -6.55 -16.91 3.77
C ALA A 266 -6.70 -15.38 3.76
N TYR A 267 -6.05 -14.74 2.81
CA TYR A 267 -6.18 -13.31 2.54
C TYR A 267 -6.78 -13.06 1.17
N LEU A 268 -7.69 -12.11 1.07
CA LEU A 268 -8.36 -11.76 -0.17
C LEU A 268 -8.26 -10.26 -0.47
N ILE A 269 -7.94 -9.92 -1.72
CA ILE A 269 -7.93 -8.56 -2.24
C ILE A 269 -8.67 -8.47 -3.57
N ALA A 270 -9.70 -7.61 -3.64
CA ALA A 270 -10.64 -7.50 -4.75
C ALA A 270 -10.51 -6.20 -5.55
N SER A 271 -9.38 -5.50 -5.44
CA SER A 271 -9.18 -4.15 -6.00
C SER A 271 -9.27 -4.12 -7.52
N ASP A 272 -9.82 -3.03 -8.07
CA ASP A 272 -9.76 -2.74 -9.52
C ASP A 272 -8.39 -2.22 -9.94
N PHE A 273 -7.66 -1.68 -9.01
CA PHE A 273 -6.36 -1.08 -9.27
C PHE A 273 -5.49 -1.07 -8.00
N GLU A 274 -4.22 -1.45 -8.16
CA GLU A 274 -3.18 -1.33 -7.13
C GLU A 274 -1.86 -0.86 -7.76
N GLY A 275 -1.08 -0.09 -7.01
CA GLY A 275 0.34 0.11 -7.31
C GLY A 275 1.16 -1.00 -6.66
N THR A 276 1.30 -0.94 -5.35
CA THR A 276 1.81 -2.03 -4.50
C THR A 276 0.94 -2.10 -3.26
N SER A 277 0.32 -3.24 -3.01
CA SER A 277 -0.58 -3.39 -1.87
C SER A 277 0.18 -3.73 -0.60
N VAL A 278 0.19 -2.79 0.37
CA VAL A 278 0.81 -2.99 1.69
C VAL A 278 0.18 -4.15 2.43
N SER A 279 -1.16 -4.27 2.39
CA SER A 279 -1.86 -5.36 3.08
C SER A 279 -1.61 -6.73 2.43
N LEU A 280 -1.37 -6.77 1.11
CA LEU A 280 -0.92 -7.99 0.45
C LEU A 280 0.52 -8.36 0.86
N LEU A 281 1.43 -7.39 0.94
CA LEU A 281 2.79 -7.63 1.46
C LEU A 281 2.74 -8.19 2.88
N GLU A 282 1.85 -7.68 3.73
CA GLU A 282 1.67 -8.17 5.09
C GLU A 282 1.10 -9.59 5.14
N ALA A 283 0.17 -9.93 4.23
CA ALA A 283 -0.35 -11.28 4.08
C ALA A 283 0.75 -12.27 3.62
N MET A 284 1.55 -11.89 2.63
CA MET A 284 2.70 -12.68 2.15
C MET A 284 3.74 -12.87 3.27
N TYR A 285 4.07 -11.79 4.02
CA TYR A 285 4.96 -11.86 5.18
C TYR A 285 4.47 -12.85 6.23
N ASN A 286 3.16 -12.95 6.43
CA ASN A 286 2.52 -13.87 7.37
C ASN A 286 2.22 -15.26 6.79
N SER A 287 2.75 -15.57 5.59
CA SER A 287 2.55 -16.86 4.91
C SER A 287 1.08 -17.20 4.67
N LYS A 288 0.24 -16.21 4.35
CA LYS A 288 -1.16 -16.46 4.04
C LYS A 288 -1.34 -16.88 2.59
N ALA A 289 -2.19 -17.85 2.36
CA ALA A 289 -2.71 -18.13 1.03
C ALA A 289 -3.50 -16.92 0.53
N VAL A 290 -3.23 -16.50 -0.70
CA VAL A 290 -3.77 -15.25 -1.25
C VAL A 290 -4.71 -15.55 -2.40
N VAL A 291 -5.88 -14.90 -2.41
CA VAL A 291 -6.71 -14.71 -3.61
C VAL A 291 -6.69 -13.23 -3.97
N ALA A 292 -6.35 -12.90 -5.20
CA ALA A 292 -6.24 -11.53 -5.67
C ALA A 292 -6.92 -11.32 -7.02
N SER A 293 -7.47 -10.13 -7.26
CA SER A 293 -7.95 -9.75 -8.59
C SER A 293 -6.80 -9.65 -9.59
N ASN A 294 -7.03 -10.07 -10.83
CA ASN A 294 -6.05 -10.09 -11.91
C ASN A 294 -5.84 -8.67 -12.49
N VAL A 295 -5.26 -7.78 -11.70
CA VAL A 295 -4.92 -6.41 -12.11
C VAL A 295 -3.41 -6.19 -12.06
N PRO A 296 -2.86 -5.23 -12.84
CA PRO A 296 -1.41 -5.10 -13.06
C PRO A 296 -0.57 -5.13 -11.78
N GLY A 297 -0.79 -4.24 -10.82
CA GLY A 297 0.01 -4.20 -9.58
C GLY A 297 -0.10 -5.45 -8.70
N LEU A 298 -1.19 -6.22 -8.78
CA LEU A 298 -1.31 -7.50 -8.06
C LEU A 298 -0.66 -8.65 -8.82
N ARG A 299 -0.72 -8.66 -10.17
CA ARG A 299 0.01 -9.63 -11.01
C ARG A 299 1.53 -9.54 -10.86
N ASP A 300 2.05 -8.36 -10.52
CA ASP A 300 3.48 -8.20 -10.23
C ASP A 300 3.90 -8.93 -8.95
N MET A 301 2.96 -9.14 -8.04
CA MET A 301 3.21 -9.74 -6.73
C MET A 301 2.81 -11.22 -6.68
N ILE A 302 1.75 -11.60 -7.41
CA ILE A 302 1.15 -12.95 -7.38
C ILE A 302 1.27 -13.63 -8.75
N SER A 303 1.93 -14.78 -8.76
CA SER A 303 1.96 -15.74 -9.86
C SER A 303 0.87 -16.78 -9.61
N ASN A 304 -0.13 -16.83 -10.51
CA ASN A 304 -1.32 -17.69 -10.35
C ASN A 304 -0.95 -19.16 -10.21
N GLY A 305 -1.45 -19.84 -9.16
CA GLY A 305 -1.20 -21.24 -8.84
C GLY A 305 0.16 -21.52 -8.18
N GLU A 306 1.09 -20.56 -8.18
CA GLU A 306 2.43 -20.70 -7.60
C GLU A 306 2.49 -20.14 -6.16
N ASN A 307 2.22 -18.84 -5.98
CA ASN A 307 2.28 -18.15 -4.70
C ASN A 307 0.96 -17.45 -4.30
N GLY A 308 -0.12 -17.78 -5.00
CA GLY A 308 -1.49 -17.29 -4.77
C GLY A 308 -2.39 -17.66 -5.95
N LEU A 309 -3.64 -17.27 -5.88
CA LEU A 309 -4.64 -17.45 -6.92
C LEU A 309 -5.09 -16.08 -7.46
N LEU A 310 -5.22 -15.96 -8.77
CA LEU A 310 -5.75 -14.80 -9.46
C LEU A 310 -7.12 -15.09 -10.05
N TYR A 311 -8.05 -14.15 -9.95
CA TYR A 311 -9.37 -14.22 -10.59
C TYR A 311 -9.63 -12.98 -11.45
N GLU A 312 -10.40 -13.11 -12.52
CA GLU A 312 -10.77 -11.99 -13.37
C GLU A 312 -11.75 -11.05 -12.66
N VAL A 313 -11.54 -9.75 -12.79
CA VAL A 313 -12.18 -8.68 -12.00
C VAL A 313 -13.69 -8.73 -12.04
N ASP A 314 -14.27 -9.11 -13.19
CA ASP A 314 -15.72 -9.15 -13.41
C ASP A 314 -16.32 -10.57 -13.31
N SER A 315 -15.61 -11.50 -12.63
CA SER A 315 -16.06 -12.88 -12.46
C SER A 315 -16.18 -13.27 -10.98
N PRO A 316 -17.35 -13.07 -10.35
CA PRO A 316 -17.64 -13.57 -9.01
C PRO A 316 -17.56 -15.10 -8.94
N GLU A 317 -17.84 -15.80 -10.06
CA GLU A 317 -17.75 -17.26 -10.18
C GLU A 317 -16.31 -17.72 -10.00
N GLN A 318 -15.34 -17.13 -10.71
CA GLN A 318 -13.93 -17.45 -10.53
C GLN A 318 -13.45 -17.12 -9.11
N LEU A 319 -13.92 -16.00 -8.53
CA LEU A 319 -13.60 -15.65 -7.15
C LEU A 319 -14.10 -16.73 -6.19
N LYS A 320 -15.35 -17.22 -6.36
CA LYS A 320 -15.88 -18.35 -5.60
C LYS A 320 -15.02 -19.59 -5.76
N GLU A 321 -14.64 -19.94 -7.00
CA GLU A 321 -13.79 -21.10 -7.29
C GLU A 321 -12.43 -21.00 -6.59
N CYS A 322 -11.78 -19.84 -6.64
CA CYS A 322 -10.52 -19.58 -5.92
C CYS A 322 -10.70 -19.74 -4.39
N ILE A 323 -11.78 -19.23 -3.84
CA ILE A 323 -12.09 -19.39 -2.40
C ILE A 323 -12.25 -20.89 -2.08
N ILE A 324 -13.05 -21.62 -2.84
CA ILE A 324 -13.25 -23.07 -2.63
C ILE A 324 -11.92 -23.82 -2.75
N GLU A 325 -11.08 -23.50 -3.72
CA GLU A 325 -9.78 -24.13 -3.88
C GLU A 325 -8.93 -24.03 -2.63
N LEU A 326 -8.84 -22.84 -2.01
CA LEU A 326 -8.10 -22.64 -0.76
C LEU A 326 -8.75 -23.37 0.42
N LEU A 327 -10.08 -23.37 0.51
CA LEU A 327 -10.79 -23.99 1.62
C LEU A 327 -10.88 -25.50 1.54
N LYS A 328 -10.77 -26.06 0.33
CA LYS A 328 -10.85 -27.50 0.06
C LYS A 328 -9.65 -28.27 0.61
N SER A 329 -8.47 -27.66 0.60
CA SER A 329 -7.21 -28.34 0.94
C SER A 329 -6.30 -27.41 1.75
N LYS A 330 -6.29 -27.57 3.06
CA LYS A 330 -5.36 -26.83 3.91
C LYS A 330 -3.89 -27.03 3.52
N PRO A 331 -3.40 -28.23 3.16
CA PRO A 331 -2.03 -28.42 2.69
C PRO A 331 -1.68 -27.59 1.44
N ASP A 332 -2.62 -27.43 0.49
CA ASP A 332 -2.41 -26.62 -0.72
C ASP A 332 -2.42 -25.11 -0.39
N ALA A 333 -3.35 -24.66 0.46
CA ALA A 333 -3.35 -23.29 0.97
C ALA A 333 -2.03 -22.98 1.71
N ASP A 334 -1.57 -23.88 2.57
CA ASP A 334 -0.30 -23.73 3.29
C ASP A 334 0.91 -23.72 2.32
N ARG A 335 0.86 -24.49 1.22
CA ARG A 335 1.88 -24.48 0.17
C ARG A 335 1.94 -23.11 -0.50
N LEU A 336 0.79 -22.59 -0.94
CA LEU A 336 0.68 -21.28 -1.57
C LEU A 336 1.14 -20.17 -0.61
N GLY A 337 0.76 -20.22 0.66
CA GLY A 337 1.18 -19.26 1.68
C GLY A 337 2.70 -19.28 1.92
N ARG A 338 3.33 -20.47 1.97
CA ARG A 338 4.80 -20.55 2.07
C ARG A 338 5.49 -20.01 0.82
N ALA A 339 4.95 -20.26 -0.36
CA ALA A 339 5.49 -19.71 -1.61
C ALA A 339 5.31 -18.19 -1.68
N ALA A 340 4.18 -17.64 -1.18
CA ALA A 340 3.97 -16.20 -1.04
C ALA A 340 5.03 -15.58 -0.11
N ARG A 341 5.31 -16.22 1.03
CA ARG A 341 6.36 -15.79 1.96
C ARG A 341 7.74 -15.84 1.31
N TYR A 342 8.07 -16.88 0.60
CA TYR A 342 9.34 -16.99 -0.13
C TYR A 342 9.50 -15.86 -1.18
N SER A 343 8.43 -15.57 -1.93
CA SER A 343 8.42 -14.42 -2.86
C SER A 343 8.61 -13.09 -2.15
N TYR A 344 8.03 -12.93 -0.95
CA TYR A 344 8.25 -11.77 -0.10
C TYR A 344 9.73 -11.64 0.30
N ASP A 345 10.32 -12.69 0.82
CA ASP A 345 11.71 -12.70 1.30
C ASP A 345 12.72 -12.40 0.16
N LEU A 346 12.41 -12.83 -1.07
CA LEU A 346 13.28 -12.57 -2.23
C LEU A 346 13.21 -11.13 -2.75
N ARG A 347 12.06 -10.46 -2.66
CA ARG A 347 11.81 -9.18 -3.37
C ARG A 347 11.53 -8.01 -2.46
N TYR A 348 11.03 -8.25 -1.26
CA TYR A 348 10.48 -7.22 -0.37
C TYR A 348 11.12 -7.24 1.02
N ASP A 349 12.24 -7.95 1.19
CA ASP A 349 12.94 -8.00 2.48
C ASP A 349 13.29 -6.59 2.95
N TYR A 350 12.99 -6.32 4.21
CA TYR A 350 13.15 -4.99 4.80
C TYR A 350 14.60 -4.46 4.69
N LYS A 351 15.61 -5.32 4.92
CA LYS A 351 17.02 -4.89 4.91
C LYS A 351 17.48 -4.55 3.50
N ASP A 352 17.08 -5.35 2.52
CA ASP A 352 17.46 -5.15 1.12
C ASP A 352 16.82 -3.87 0.56
N VAL A 353 15.53 -3.66 0.85
CA VAL A 353 14.81 -2.44 0.47
C VAL A 353 15.42 -1.21 1.16
N LEU A 354 15.75 -1.28 2.46
CA LEU A 354 16.40 -0.18 3.17
C LEU A 354 17.76 0.16 2.56
N ASN A 355 18.57 -0.84 2.24
CA ASN A 355 19.88 -0.63 1.60
C ASN A 355 19.73 0.01 0.20
N ALA A 356 18.75 -0.42 -0.60
CA ALA A 356 18.47 0.19 -1.88
C ALA A 356 18.13 1.69 -1.77
N TYR A 357 17.30 2.08 -0.78
CA TYR A 357 17.04 3.52 -0.52
C TYR A 357 18.28 4.26 -0.03
N LYS A 358 19.09 3.65 0.83
CA LYS A 358 20.36 4.26 1.30
C LYS A 358 21.32 4.54 0.15
N ASP A 359 21.44 3.62 -0.79
CA ASP A 359 22.32 3.77 -1.96
C ASP A 359 21.84 4.87 -2.93
N LEU A 360 20.50 5.03 -3.07
CA LEU A 360 19.92 6.14 -3.83
C LEU A 360 20.18 7.52 -3.19
N LEU A 361 20.38 7.56 -1.87
CA LEU A 361 20.51 8.81 -1.10
C LEU A 361 21.97 9.15 -0.71
N ARG A 362 22.94 8.34 -1.08
CA ARG A 362 24.38 8.61 -0.95
C ARG A 362 24.89 9.39 -2.14
#